data_4286e545ea23434653958e9ed4812ab1
#
_entry.id   4286e545ea23434653958e9ed4812ab1
#
_cell.length_a   1.000
_cell.length_b   1.000
_cell.length_c   1.000
_cell.angle_alpha   90.00
_cell.angle_beta   90.00
_cell.angle_gamma   90.00
#
_symmetry.space_group_name_H-M   'P 1'
#
loop_
_entity.id
_entity.type
_entity.pdbx_description
1 polymer ?
#
loop_
_entity_poly.entity_id
_entity_poly.type
_entity_poly.pdbx_seq_one_letter_code
_entity_poly.pdbx_strand_id
1 'polypeptide(L)'
;IRDRLQELNTLNGNIPVVFEGNTYPAVIFPSDYQMLKAEVLAADPTLQTLASESAAARKQIGVNKQGWLPKLELGYRRNTESGTPFNGVVVGFSFPIFENKSKVKIAKAQAMNTDFLKESAMLQAESQVAQLYQEAQTLRSSMDEYEKTFQAQQDLEMLKQALTGGQISMIEYFVEVSVVYQSKQNYLQLENQYQKAMAKIYKNSL
;
A
#
# COMPACT_ATOMS: atom_id res chain seq x y z
N ILE A 1 12.95 -9.96 18.13
CA ILE A 1 11.94 -9.17 18.87
C ILE A 1 12.60 -7.93 19.49
N ARG A 2 13.70 -8.09 20.27
CA ARG A 2 14.36 -6.95 20.94
C ARG A 2 14.81 -5.86 19.97
N ASP A 3 15.40 -6.22 18.82
CA ASP A 3 15.86 -5.28 17.79
C ASP A 3 14.70 -4.50 17.16
N ARG A 4 13.57 -5.16 16.92
CA ARG A 4 12.35 -4.52 16.41
C ARG A 4 11.72 -3.56 17.41
N LEU A 5 11.74 -3.89 18.69
CA LEU A 5 11.30 -2.99 19.76
C LEU A 5 12.18 -1.76 19.86
N GLN A 6 13.50 -1.93 19.72
CA GLN A 6 14.44 -0.82 19.73
C GLN A 6 14.24 0.10 18.51
N GLU A 7 14.01 -0.48 17.33
CA GLU A 7 13.66 0.27 16.11
C GLU A 7 12.38 1.09 16.31
N LEU A 8 11.31 0.47 16.82
CA LEU A 8 10.05 1.15 17.12
C LEU A 8 10.22 2.27 18.16
N ASN A 9 10.98 2.03 19.22
CA ASN A 9 11.28 3.05 20.21
C ASN A 9 12.03 4.23 19.61
N THR A 10 12.98 3.99 18.70
CA THR A 10 13.73 5.03 18.01
C THR A 10 12.81 5.87 17.12
N LEU A 11 11.90 5.22 16.36
CA LEU A 11 10.91 5.89 15.53
C LEU A 11 9.91 6.71 16.35
N ASN A 12 9.62 6.28 17.58
CA ASN A 12 8.72 6.97 18.51
C ASN A 12 9.43 8.02 19.39
N GLY A 13 10.56 8.57 18.93
CA GLY A 13 11.29 9.60 19.67
C GLY A 13 11.94 9.10 20.97
N ASN A 14 12.36 7.83 21.01
CA ASN A 14 12.91 7.12 22.18
C ASN A 14 11.92 6.96 23.35
N ILE A 15 10.63 7.12 23.09
CA ILE A 15 9.59 6.78 24.09
C ILE A 15 9.37 5.26 24.03
N PRO A 16 9.47 4.55 25.17
CA PRO A 16 9.24 3.10 25.18
C PRO A 16 7.83 2.75 24.69
N VAL A 17 7.74 1.87 23.70
CA VAL A 17 6.45 1.34 23.26
C VAL A 17 5.95 0.37 24.31
N VAL A 18 4.81 0.69 24.92
CA VAL A 18 4.12 -0.16 25.88
C VAL A 18 2.98 -0.88 25.17
N PHE A 19 2.98 -2.20 25.24
CA PHE A 19 1.87 -3.00 24.71
C PHE A 19 0.78 -3.10 25.76
N GLU A 20 -0.42 -2.64 25.44
CA GLU A 20 -1.57 -2.66 26.37
C GLU A 20 -2.22 -4.04 26.54
N GLY A 21 -1.80 -5.04 25.76
CA GLY A 21 -2.35 -6.39 25.85
C GLY A 21 -1.49 -7.46 25.20
N ASN A 22 -1.78 -8.71 25.54
CA ASN A 22 -1.14 -9.90 24.96
C ASN A 22 -1.97 -10.55 23.87
N THR A 23 -3.07 -9.91 23.46
CA THR A 23 -3.97 -10.39 22.41
C THR A 23 -3.99 -9.43 21.23
N TYR A 24 -4.17 -9.98 20.05
CA TYR A 24 -4.38 -9.14 18.85
C TYR A 24 -5.72 -8.43 18.93
N PRO A 25 -5.82 -7.21 18.38
CA PRO A 25 -7.11 -6.54 18.26
C PRO A 25 -8.04 -7.36 17.36
N ALA A 26 -9.34 -7.37 17.69
CA ALA A 26 -10.33 -8.02 16.85
C ALA A 26 -10.44 -7.29 15.53
N VAL A 27 -10.00 -7.92 14.45
CA VAL A 27 -10.13 -7.40 13.09
C VAL A 27 -11.32 -8.06 12.42
N ILE A 28 -12.31 -7.24 12.03
CA ILE A 28 -13.49 -7.72 11.31
C ILE A 28 -13.07 -8.02 9.88
N PHE A 29 -13.26 -9.29 9.47
CA PHE A 29 -13.03 -9.67 8.08
C PHE A 29 -14.12 -9.08 7.19
N PRO A 30 -13.76 -8.32 6.12
CA PRO A 30 -14.74 -7.71 5.25
C PRO A 30 -15.53 -8.77 4.48
N SER A 31 -16.85 -8.69 4.55
CA SER A 31 -17.75 -9.63 3.90
C SER A 31 -17.88 -9.38 2.39
N ASP A 32 -17.66 -8.14 1.95
CA ASP A 32 -17.75 -7.73 0.54
C ASP A 32 -16.35 -7.41 -0.02
N TYR A 33 -15.86 -8.31 -0.84
CA TYR A 33 -14.57 -8.15 -1.53
C TYR A 33 -14.56 -6.94 -2.48
N GLN A 34 -15.66 -6.64 -3.17
CA GLN A 34 -15.69 -5.55 -4.15
C GLN A 34 -15.61 -4.19 -3.46
N MET A 35 -16.29 -4.06 -2.33
CA MET A 35 -16.23 -2.85 -1.50
C MET A 35 -14.82 -2.65 -0.93
N LEU A 36 -14.23 -3.69 -0.36
CA LEU A 36 -12.85 -3.66 0.13
C LEU A 36 -11.86 -3.29 -0.96
N LYS A 37 -11.95 -3.95 -2.13
CA LYS A 37 -11.08 -3.67 -3.27
C LYS A 37 -11.16 -2.20 -3.67
N ALA A 38 -12.36 -1.64 -3.80
CA ALA A 38 -12.55 -0.25 -4.16
C ALA A 38 -11.93 0.72 -3.14
N GLU A 39 -12.12 0.45 -1.84
CA GLU A 39 -11.56 1.25 -0.75
C GLU A 39 -10.03 1.24 -0.76
N VAL A 40 -9.42 0.05 -0.82
CA VAL A 40 -7.95 -0.11 -0.80
C VAL A 40 -7.28 0.52 -2.01
N LEU A 41 -7.87 0.35 -3.22
CA LEU A 41 -7.34 0.96 -4.44
C LEU A 41 -7.48 2.49 -4.43
N ALA A 42 -8.56 3.01 -3.87
CA ALA A 42 -8.75 4.46 -3.73
C ALA A 42 -7.75 5.10 -2.76
N ALA A 43 -7.38 4.37 -1.71
CA ALA A 43 -6.41 4.81 -0.71
C ALA A 43 -4.94 4.63 -1.14
N ASP A 44 -4.65 3.96 -2.26
CA ASP A 44 -3.28 3.69 -2.69
C ASP A 44 -2.58 4.95 -3.22
N PRO A 45 -1.54 5.47 -2.53
CA PRO A 45 -0.86 6.69 -2.92
C PRO A 45 -0.10 6.55 -4.24
N THR A 46 0.33 5.34 -4.60
CA THR A 46 1.00 5.09 -5.89
C THR A 46 0.03 5.26 -7.05
N LEU A 47 -1.19 4.74 -6.92
CA LEU A 47 -2.22 4.90 -7.93
C LEU A 47 -2.68 6.36 -8.06
N GLN A 48 -2.79 7.09 -6.94
CA GLN A 48 -3.11 8.52 -6.94
C GLN A 48 -2.01 9.35 -7.63
N THR A 49 -0.75 9.03 -7.35
CA THR A 49 0.40 9.69 -8.00
C THR A 49 0.39 9.46 -9.50
N LEU A 50 0.27 8.20 -9.95
CA LEU A 50 0.22 7.86 -11.37
C LEU A 50 -1.00 8.46 -12.08
N ALA A 51 -2.14 8.58 -11.41
CA ALA A 51 -3.30 9.28 -11.96
C ALA A 51 -3.03 10.77 -12.18
N SER A 52 -2.34 11.41 -11.22
CA SER A 52 -1.95 12.82 -11.31
C SER A 52 -0.90 13.05 -12.42
N GLU A 53 0.10 12.16 -12.51
CA GLU A 53 1.12 12.20 -13.57
C GLU A 53 0.51 12.01 -14.97
N SER A 54 -0.42 11.05 -15.14
CA SER A 54 -1.16 10.86 -16.39
C SER A 54 -1.93 12.13 -16.78
N ALA A 55 -2.62 12.75 -15.81
CA ALA A 55 -3.34 14.00 -16.06
C ALA A 55 -2.40 15.15 -16.46
N ALA A 56 -1.24 15.27 -15.80
CA ALA A 56 -0.21 16.26 -16.12
C ALA A 56 0.38 16.03 -17.52
N ALA A 57 0.72 14.77 -17.86
CA ALA A 57 1.26 14.41 -19.17
C ALA A 57 0.27 14.72 -20.31
N ARG A 58 -1.02 14.48 -20.11
CA ARG A 58 -2.07 14.84 -21.07
C ARG A 58 -2.20 16.36 -21.22
N LYS A 59 -2.11 17.14 -20.15
CA LYS A 59 -2.10 18.62 -20.22
C LYS A 59 -0.86 19.14 -20.94
N GLN A 60 0.30 18.48 -20.80
CA GLN A 60 1.53 18.83 -21.47
C GLN A 60 1.40 18.77 -23.01
N ILE A 61 0.57 17.85 -23.54
CA ILE A 61 0.25 17.82 -24.98
C ILE A 61 -0.42 19.15 -25.41
N GLY A 62 -1.34 19.66 -24.61
CA GLY A 62 -2.00 20.94 -24.85
C GLY A 62 -1.02 22.11 -24.87
N VAL A 63 -0.15 22.17 -23.84
CA VAL A 63 0.91 23.18 -23.72
C VAL A 63 1.83 23.15 -24.96
N ASN A 64 2.27 21.96 -25.36
CA ASN A 64 3.15 21.82 -26.54
C ASN A 64 2.43 22.15 -27.87
N LYS A 65 1.11 21.97 -27.96
CA LYS A 65 0.32 22.45 -29.10
C LYS A 65 0.24 23.97 -29.17
N GLN A 66 0.13 24.64 -28.01
CA GLN A 66 0.12 26.11 -27.99
C GLN A 66 1.46 26.73 -28.36
N GLY A 67 2.56 25.96 -28.31
CA GLY A 67 3.87 26.39 -28.81
C GLY A 67 3.94 26.71 -30.31
N TRP A 68 2.87 26.46 -31.07
CA TRP A 68 2.73 26.90 -32.45
C TRP A 68 2.29 28.38 -32.57
N LEU A 69 1.84 28.99 -31.47
CA LEU A 69 1.47 30.39 -31.46
C LEU A 69 2.73 31.27 -31.58
N PRO A 70 2.66 32.36 -32.40
CA PRO A 70 3.76 33.29 -32.49
C PRO A 70 4.05 33.91 -31.13
N LYS A 71 5.33 33.99 -30.78
CA LYS A 71 5.76 34.75 -29.61
C LYS A 71 5.85 36.20 -29.95
N LEU A 72 5.13 37.02 -29.20
CA LEU A 72 5.20 38.48 -29.31
C LEU A 72 6.23 38.97 -28.27
N GLU A 73 7.22 39.70 -28.72
CA GLU A 73 8.25 40.30 -27.89
C GLU A 73 8.06 41.82 -27.91
N LEU A 74 7.76 42.39 -26.76
CA LEU A 74 7.67 43.82 -26.56
C LEU A 74 8.78 44.23 -25.59
N GLY A 75 9.66 45.10 -26.02
CA GLY A 75 10.78 45.60 -25.24
C GLY A 75 11.00 47.08 -25.42
N TYR A 76 11.52 47.70 -24.37
CA TYR A 76 12.06 49.05 -24.43
C TYR A 76 13.58 48.98 -24.34
N ARG A 77 14.27 49.51 -25.34
CA ARG A 77 15.73 49.55 -25.40
C ARG A 77 16.22 50.96 -25.30
N ARG A 78 17.08 51.23 -24.32
CA ARG A 78 17.81 52.51 -24.22
C ARG A 78 19.27 52.21 -24.55
N ASN A 79 19.80 52.87 -25.58
CA ASN A 79 21.19 52.77 -25.96
C ASN A 79 21.89 54.10 -25.66
N THR A 80 23.05 54.06 -24.92
CA THR A 80 23.82 55.23 -24.50
C THR A 80 25.23 55.23 -25.09
N GLU A 81 25.50 54.43 -26.09
CA GLU A 81 26.84 54.13 -26.60
C GLU A 81 27.52 55.24 -27.39
N SER A 82 26.90 56.35 -27.71
CA SER A 82 27.50 57.45 -28.50
C SER A 82 27.20 58.82 -27.99
N GLY A 83 27.06 59.01 -26.63
CA GLY A 83 26.87 60.37 -26.06
C GLY A 83 25.49 60.99 -26.24
N THR A 84 24.67 60.49 -27.16
CA THR A 84 23.24 60.85 -27.30
C THR A 84 22.37 59.65 -26.95
N PRO A 85 21.52 59.76 -25.92
CA PRO A 85 20.67 58.63 -25.51
C PRO A 85 19.58 58.42 -26.61
N PHE A 86 19.61 57.21 -27.21
CA PHE A 86 18.56 56.81 -28.11
C PHE A 86 17.60 55.83 -27.40
N ASN A 87 16.34 56.19 -27.33
CA ASN A 87 15.28 55.39 -26.78
C ASN A 87 14.39 54.82 -27.86
N GLY A 88 14.22 53.45 -27.85
CA GLY A 88 13.42 52.79 -28.87
C GLY A 88 12.51 51.72 -28.26
N VAL A 89 11.37 51.49 -28.88
CA VAL A 89 10.49 50.38 -28.63
C VAL A 89 10.85 49.27 -29.61
N VAL A 90 11.11 48.07 -29.08
CA VAL A 90 11.37 46.89 -29.89
C VAL A 90 10.11 46.04 -29.89
N VAL A 91 9.62 45.70 -31.09
CA VAL A 91 8.54 44.75 -31.30
C VAL A 91 9.08 43.61 -32.13
N GLY A 92 9.08 42.42 -31.59
CA GLY A 92 9.55 41.20 -32.25
C GLY A 92 8.42 40.17 -32.41
N PHE A 93 8.43 39.45 -33.50
CA PHE A 93 7.57 38.28 -33.74
C PHE A 93 8.46 37.10 -34.07
N SER A 94 8.26 35.98 -33.33
CA SER A 94 9.00 34.74 -33.58
C SER A 94 8.01 33.61 -33.88
N PHE A 95 8.19 32.94 -35.05
CA PHE A 95 7.39 31.78 -35.46
C PHE A 95 8.21 30.50 -35.37
N PRO A 96 7.90 29.57 -34.44
CA PRO A 96 8.62 28.32 -34.29
C PRO A 96 8.11 27.27 -35.29
N ILE A 97 8.55 27.37 -36.59
CA ILE A 97 8.00 26.56 -37.69
C ILE A 97 8.38 25.06 -37.57
N PHE A 98 9.55 24.72 -37.04
CA PHE A 98 10.06 23.33 -37.05
C PHE A 98 10.17 22.68 -35.67
N GLU A 99 10.22 23.43 -34.58
CA GLU A 99 10.55 22.97 -33.26
C GLU A 99 9.43 22.21 -32.54
N ASN A 100 8.17 22.54 -32.84
CA ASN A 100 7.03 22.06 -32.03
C ASN A 100 6.45 20.71 -32.48
N LYS A 101 6.67 20.25 -33.71
CA LYS A 101 6.15 18.98 -34.22
C LYS A 101 6.73 17.80 -33.42
N SER A 102 8.03 17.82 -33.14
CA SER A 102 8.69 16.78 -32.33
C SER A 102 8.31 16.85 -30.87
N LYS A 103 8.15 18.04 -30.28
CA LYS A 103 7.72 18.23 -28.89
C LYS A 103 6.32 17.66 -28.63
N VAL A 104 5.37 17.87 -29.53
CA VAL A 104 4.02 17.30 -29.44
C VAL A 104 4.05 15.77 -29.57
N LYS A 105 4.90 15.24 -30.48
CA LYS A 105 5.05 13.78 -30.62
C LYS A 105 5.64 13.12 -29.38
N ILE A 106 6.67 13.73 -28.80
CA ILE A 106 7.28 13.27 -27.54
C ILE A 106 6.26 13.33 -26.40
N ALA A 107 5.53 14.44 -26.25
CA ALA A 107 4.53 14.57 -25.19
C ALA A 107 3.39 13.54 -25.31
N LYS A 108 2.96 13.22 -26.54
CA LYS A 108 1.99 12.13 -26.76
C LYS A 108 2.56 10.77 -26.36
N ALA A 109 3.81 10.48 -26.71
CA ALA A 109 4.46 9.23 -26.34
C ALA A 109 4.63 9.12 -24.83
N GLN A 110 5.00 10.21 -24.15
CA GLN A 110 5.08 10.28 -22.69
C GLN A 110 3.72 10.05 -22.01
N ALA A 111 2.66 10.72 -22.50
CA ALA A 111 1.32 10.51 -21.95
C ALA A 111 0.86 9.06 -22.12
N MET A 112 1.12 8.45 -23.27
CA MET A 112 0.81 7.05 -23.52
C MET A 112 1.59 6.11 -22.59
N ASN A 113 2.88 6.37 -22.39
CA ASN A 113 3.70 5.61 -21.44
C ASN A 113 3.17 5.72 -20.01
N THR A 114 2.81 6.92 -19.54
CA THR A 114 2.25 7.12 -18.21
C THR A 114 0.89 6.44 -18.03
N ASP A 115 0.06 6.44 -19.09
CA ASP A 115 -1.22 5.72 -19.08
C ASP A 115 -1.01 4.20 -18.94
N PHE A 116 -0.03 3.61 -19.65
CA PHE A 116 0.32 2.19 -19.50
C PHE A 116 0.89 1.86 -18.13
N LEU A 117 1.74 2.74 -17.58
CA LEU A 117 2.26 2.55 -16.22
C LEU A 117 1.14 2.56 -15.17
N LYS A 118 0.18 3.48 -15.31
CA LYS A 118 -1.00 3.55 -14.45
C LYS A 118 -1.85 2.28 -14.56
N GLU A 119 -2.14 1.81 -15.77
CA GLU A 119 -2.92 0.59 -15.99
C GLU A 119 -2.21 -0.64 -15.41
N SER A 120 -0.90 -0.78 -15.66
CA SER A 120 -0.09 -1.86 -15.10
C SER A 120 -0.08 -1.85 -13.57
N ALA A 121 0.11 -0.68 -12.95
CA ALA A 121 0.08 -0.54 -11.51
C ALA A 121 -1.29 -0.89 -10.92
N MET A 122 -2.38 -0.50 -11.60
CA MET A 122 -3.74 -0.84 -11.20
C MET A 122 -3.98 -2.35 -11.21
N LEU A 123 -3.58 -3.04 -12.29
CA LEU A 123 -3.70 -4.50 -12.38
C LEU A 123 -2.88 -5.22 -11.32
N GLN A 124 -1.67 -4.74 -11.03
CA GLN A 124 -0.82 -5.29 -9.97
C GLN A 124 -1.45 -5.09 -8.59
N ALA A 125 -1.96 -3.91 -8.30
CA ALA A 125 -2.62 -3.62 -7.03
C ALA A 125 -3.89 -4.47 -6.86
N GLU A 126 -4.72 -4.61 -7.90
CA GLU A 126 -5.91 -5.49 -7.89
C GLU A 126 -5.53 -6.95 -7.61
N SER A 127 -4.51 -7.46 -8.30
CA SER A 127 -4.02 -8.83 -8.10
C SER A 127 -3.50 -9.03 -6.67
N GLN A 128 -2.76 -8.06 -6.13
CA GLN A 128 -2.24 -8.12 -4.77
C GLN A 128 -3.35 -8.13 -3.72
N VAL A 129 -4.36 -7.29 -3.88
CA VAL A 129 -5.53 -7.25 -2.98
C VAL A 129 -6.30 -8.56 -3.04
N ALA A 130 -6.49 -9.14 -4.24
CA ALA A 130 -7.16 -10.42 -4.41
C ALA A 130 -6.42 -11.56 -3.71
N GLN A 131 -5.09 -11.62 -3.87
CA GLN A 131 -4.26 -12.63 -3.22
C GLN A 131 -4.32 -12.51 -1.69
N LEU A 132 -4.16 -11.29 -1.15
CA LEU A 132 -4.22 -11.07 0.29
C LEU A 132 -5.59 -11.38 0.88
N TYR A 133 -6.66 -11.07 0.15
CA TYR A 133 -8.02 -11.39 0.58
C TYR A 133 -8.24 -12.91 0.66
N GLN A 134 -7.81 -13.66 -0.36
CA GLN A 134 -7.90 -15.12 -0.37
C GLN A 134 -7.02 -15.76 0.72
N GLU A 135 -5.81 -15.22 0.92
CA GLU A 135 -4.92 -15.65 2.01
C GLU A 135 -5.61 -15.46 3.37
N ALA A 136 -6.13 -14.26 3.64
CA ALA A 136 -6.82 -13.96 4.89
C ALA A 136 -8.08 -14.83 5.08
N GLN A 137 -8.85 -15.08 4.02
CA GLN A 137 -10.03 -15.95 4.07
C GLN A 137 -9.65 -17.39 4.43
N THR A 138 -8.59 -17.92 3.80
CA THR A 138 -8.12 -19.29 4.09
C THR A 138 -7.61 -19.41 5.52
N LEU A 139 -6.81 -18.43 5.97
CA LEU A 139 -6.29 -18.41 7.34
C LEU A 139 -7.42 -18.35 8.37
N ARG A 140 -8.43 -17.50 8.13
CA ARG A 140 -9.60 -17.42 8.98
C ARG A 140 -10.36 -18.74 9.05
N SER A 141 -10.63 -19.38 7.90
CA SER A 141 -11.31 -20.69 7.87
C SER A 141 -10.53 -21.73 8.68
N SER A 142 -9.19 -21.76 8.54
CA SER A 142 -8.35 -22.67 9.32
C SER A 142 -8.39 -22.35 10.81
N MET A 143 -8.44 -21.08 11.21
CA MET A 143 -8.59 -20.67 12.62
C MET A 143 -9.95 -21.12 13.18
N ASP A 144 -11.04 -20.94 12.43
CA ASP A 144 -12.38 -21.40 12.81
C ASP A 144 -12.45 -22.93 13.04
N GLU A 145 -11.68 -23.71 12.26
CA GLU A 145 -11.55 -25.16 12.46
C GLU A 145 -10.80 -25.52 13.74
N TYR A 146 -9.71 -24.79 14.04
CA TYR A 146 -9.00 -24.96 15.31
C TYR A 146 -9.88 -24.59 16.51
N GLU A 147 -10.64 -23.50 16.43
CA GLU A 147 -11.55 -23.10 17.50
C GLU A 147 -12.62 -24.16 17.77
N LYS A 148 -13.21 -24.76 16.75
CA LYS A 148 -14.14 -25.89 16.89
C LYS A 148 -13.45 -27.08 17.55
N THR A 149 -12.20 -27.36 17.17
CA THR A 149 -11.42 -28.45 17.75
C THR A 149 -11.14 -28.17 19.23
N PHE A 150 -10.78 -26.95 19.61
CA PHE A 150 -10.56 -26.58 21.02
C PHE A 150 -11.83 -26.68 21.86
N GLN A 151 -13.00 -26.36 21.30
CA GLN A 151 -14.29 -26.54 21.96
C GLN A 151 -14.64 -28.02 22.18
N ALA A 152 -14.19 -28.88 21.27
CA ALA A 152 -14.42 -30.34 21.33
C ALA A 152 -13.35 -31.08 22.11
N GLN A 153 -12.15 -30.50 22.31
CA GLN A 153 -11.08 -31.12 23.09
C GLN A 153 -11.41 -31.12 24.57
N GLN A 154 -11.04 -32.22 25.23
CA GLN A 154 -11.14 -32.31 26.67
C GLN A 154 -10.26 -31.20 27.30
N ASP A 155 -10.84 -30.51 28.27
CA ASP A 155 -10.11 -29.51 29.03
C ASP A 155 -8.88 -30.16 29.71
N LEU A 156 -7.75 -29.47 29.78
CA LEU A 156 -6.55 -29.91 30.47
C LEU A 156 -6.85 -30.36 31.92
N GLU A 157 -7.86 -29.76 32.52
CA GLU A 157 -8.29 -30.15 33.87
C GLU A 157 -8.95 -31.55 33.91
N MET A 158 -9.74 -31.91 32.86
CA MET A 158 -10.30 -33.23 32.69
C MET A 158 -9.21 -34.28 32.47
N LEU A 159 -8.18 -33.99 31.69
CA LEU A 159 -7.02 -34.89 31.50
C LEU A 159 -6.29 -35.12 32.85
N LYS A 160 -6.13 -34.09 33.65
CA LYS A 160 -5.51 -34.19 34.96
C LYS A 160 -6.36 -35.01 35.94
N GLN A 161 -7.69 -34.85 35.91
CA GLN A 161 -8.61 -35.67 36.66
C GLN A 161 -8.55 -37.14 36.25
N ALA A 162 -8.51 -37.43 34.97
CA ALA A 162 -8.38 -38.79 34.43
C ALA A 162 -7.06 -39.46 34.85
N LEU A 163 -5.97 -38.70 34.89
CA LEU A 163 -4.68 -39.17 35.39
C LEU A 163 -4.75 -39.47 36.90
N THR A 164 -5.31 -38.56 37.70
CA THR A 164 -5.41 -38.75 39.18
C THR A 164 -6.37 -39.85 39.55
N GLY A 165 -7.41 -40.07 38.69
CA GLY A 165 -8.35 -41.19 38.83
C GLY A 165 -7.81 -42.53 38.33
N GLY A 166 -6.59 -42.57 37.81
CA GLY A 166 -5.96 -43.81 37.28
C GLY A 166 -6.58 -44.29 35.95
N GLN A 167 -7.35 -43.44 35.26
CA GLN A 167 -8.02 -43.81 34.02
C GLN A 167 -7.07 -43.72 32.80
N ILE A 168 -6.02 -42.90 32.89
CA ILE A 168 -4.96 -42.78 31.89
C ILE A 168 -3.60 -42.89 32.59
N SER A 169 -2.60 -43.34 31.82
CA SER A 169 -1.22 -43.39 32.31
C SER A 169 -0.55 -42.01 32.23
N MET A 170 0.54 -41.84 32.95
CA MET A 170 1.35 -40.62 32.89
C MET A 170 1.85 -40.34 31.47
N ILE A 171 2.18 -41.37 30.69
CA ILE A 171 2.66 -41.24 29.30
C ILE A 171 1.53 -40.75 28.42
N GLU A 172 0.35 -41.32 28.51
CA GLU A 172 -0.83 -40.88 27.73
C GLU A 172 -1.18 -39.42 28.08
N TYR A 173 -1.16 -39.06 29.38
CA TYR A 173 -1.36 -37.66 29.79
C TYR A 173 -0.38 -36.70 29.13
N PHE A 174 0.93 -36.99 29.15
CA PHE A 174 1.90 -36.11 28.51
C PHE A 174 1.76 -36.04 26.97
N VAL A 175 1.39 -37.13 26.34
CA VAL A 175 1.11 -37.15 24.90
C VAL A 175 -0.07 -36.21 24.55
N GLU A 176 -1.19 -36.36 25.27
CA GLU A 176 -2.39 -35.52 25.06
C GLU A 176 -2.13 -34.03 25.37
N VAL A 177 -1.45 -33.75 26.46
CA VAL A 177 -1.04 -32.37 26.79
C VAL A 177 -0.13 -31.79 25.72
N SER A 178 0.81 -32.56 25.16
CA SER A 178 1.68 -32.11 24.07
C SER A 178 0.89 -31.79 22.80
N VAL A 179 -0.11 -32.62 22.46
CA VAL A 179 -1.00 -32.37 21.31
C VAL A 179 -1.80 -31.08 21.48
N VAL A 180 -2.34 -30.84 22.70
CA VAL A 180 -3.07 -29.60 23.01
C VAL A 180 -2.17 -28.37 22.86
N TYR A 181 -0.95 -28.42 23.40
CA TYR A 181 -0.01 -27.30 23.29
C TYR A 181 0.43 -27.07 21.85
N GLN A 182 0.71 -28.13 21.08
CA GLN A 182 1.07 -28.02 19.67
C GLN A 182 -0.07 -27.39 18.85
N SER A 183 -1.32 -27.80 19.09
CA SER A 183 -2.49 -27.24 18.45
C SER A 183 -2.66 -25.75 18.78
N LYS A 184 -2.49 -25.36 20.04
CA LYS A 184 -2.50 -23.92 20.43
C LYS A 184 -1.39 -23.12 19.76
N GLN A 185 -0.19 -23.70 19.66
CA GLN A 185 0.93 -23.03 18.99
C GLN A 185 0.65 -22.82 17.50
N ASN A 186 0.09 -23.82 16.83
CA ASN A 186 -0.30 -23.73 15.42
C ASN A 186 -1.38 -22.66 15.22
N TYR A 187 -2.40 -22.63 16.09
CA TYR A 187 -3.42 -21.58 16.05
C TYR A 187 -2.83 -20.17 16.18
N LEU A 188 -1.94 -19.94 17.14
CA LEU A 188 -1.27 -18.64 17.31
C LEU A 188 -0.42 -18.24 16.08
N GLN A 189 0.16 -19.21 15.40
CA GLN A 189 0.88 -18.95 14.16
C GLN A 189 -0.08 -18.52 13.03
N LEU A 190 -1.23 -19.19 12.89
CA LEU A 190 -2.27 -18.82 11.93
C LEU A 190 -2.84 -17.43 12.22
N GLU A 191 -3.13 -17.14 13.49
CA GLU A 191 -3.60 -15.83 13.93
C GLU A 191 -2.60 -14.73 13.59
N ASN A 192 -1.31 -14.96 13.85
CA ASN A 192 -0.26 -14.00 13.48
C ASN A 192 -0.19 -13.76 11.97
N GLN A 193 -0.31 -14.82 11.15
CA GLN A 193 -0.34 -14.70 9.69
C GLN A 193 -1.58 -13.96 9.22
N TYR A 194 -2.75 -14.26 9.79
CA TYR A 194 -3.99 -13.55 9.51
C TYR A 194 -3.89 -12.06 9.81
N GLN A 195 -3.41 -11.69 10.99
CA GLN A 195 -3.22 -10.29 11.36
C GLN A 195 -2.25 -9.56 10.41
N LYS A 196 -1.17 -10.24 9.96
CA LYS A 196 -0.25 -9.69 8.98
C LYS A 196 -0.90 -9.48 7.60
N ALA A 197 -1.72 -10.42 7.16
CA ALA A 197 -2.46 -10.29 5.89
C ALA A 197 -3.44 -9.11 5.95
N MET A 198 -4.20 -8.99 7.04
CA MET A 198 -5.11 -7.86 7.26
C MET A 198 -4.38 -6.52 7.34
N ALA A 199 -3.26 -6.45 8.06
CA ALA A 199 -2.44 -5.24 8.13
C ALA A 199 -1.87 -4.83 6.76
N LYS A 200 -1.51 -5.79 5.90
CA LYS A 200 -1.08 -5.51 4.52
C LYS A 200 -2.22 -4.98 3.64
N ILE A 201 -3.44 -5.50 3.83
CA ILE A 201 -4.64 -5.02 3.12
C ILE A 201 -4.88 -3.55 3.48
N TYR A 202 -4.90 -3.22 4.76
CA TYR A 202 -5.24 -1.89 5.26
C TYR A 202 -4.04 -0.94 5.41
N LYS A 203 -2.86 -1.30 4.89
CA LYS A 203 -1.61 -0.52 5.07
C LYS A 203 -1.71 0.97 4.70
N ASN A 204 -2.62 1.33 3.79
CA ASN A 204 -2.82 2.70 3.31
C ASN A 204 -4.09 3.36 3.86
N SER A 205 -4.87 2.64 4.69
CA SER A 205 -6.13 3.13 5.28
C SER A 205 -6.00 3.41 6.79
N LEU A 206 -4.81 3.18 7.37
CA LEU A 206 -4.49 3.40 8.78
C LEU A 206 -4.02 4.83 9.04
#